data_3a2882f3a898b02dcd98341f0bfafd52
#
_entry.id   3a2882f3a898b02dcd98341f0bfafd52
#
_cell.length_a   1.000
_cell.length_b   1.000
_cell.length_c   1.000
_cell.angle_alpha   90.00
_cell.angle_beta   90.00
_cell.angle_gamma   90.00
#
_symmetry.space_group_name_H-M   'P 1'
#
loop_
_entity.id
_entity.type
_entity.pdbx_description
1 polymer ?
#
loop_
_entity_poly.entity_id
_entity_poly.type
_entity_poly.pdbx_seq_one_letter_code
_entity_poly.pdbx_strand_id
1 'polypeptide(L)'
;FEQFVSFRQSLGMRIIGQSHGEKVFDRLLEAASQGHYVVALLADRDLSSAGITAQLGGATARVAAGPAAIAQRLGRPLYAASIHYEPLTGQRLRRAGSPWGIVLTARRVPAPQQLEGREQVVAHTRAWVAALEPLLAEHAEDWHMLQPVFDADLDQERLARSHARDQQGAHEEDA
;
A
#
# COMPACT_ATOMS: atom_id res chain seq x y z
N PHE A 1 17.59 -0.89 12.06
CA PHE A 1 16.58 0.03 11.51
C PHE A 1 17.24 1.29 10.96
N GLU A 2 18.09 1.98 11.73
CA GLU A 2 18.75 3.24 11.34
C GLU A 2 19.59 3.13 10.06
N GLN A 3 20.38 2.06 9.89
CA GLN A 3 21.16 1.83 8.67
C GLN A 3 20.26 1.72 7.42
N PHE A 4 19.10 1.07 7.57
CA PHE A 4 18.14 0.91 6.49
C PHE A 4 17.48 2.24 6.10
N VAL A 5 17.17 3.10 7.08
CA VAL A 5 16.64 4.44 6.85
C VAL A 5 17.70 5.32 6.19
N SER A 6 18.92 5.35 6.73
CA SER A 6 20.03 6.13 6.20
C SER A 6 20.36 5.75 4.75
N PHE A 7 20.38 4.46 4.42
CA PHE A 7 20.58 4.00 3.06
C PHE A 7 19.52 4.56 2.09
N ARG A 8 18.23 4.48 2.45
CA ARG A 8 17.16 5.03 1.62
C ARG A 8 17.25 6.55 1.48
N GLN A 9 17.58 7.24 2.56
CA GLN A 9 17.77 8.69 2.53
C GLN A 9 18.94 9.09 1.63
N SER A 10 20.03 8.31 1.60
CA SER A 10 21.15 8.54 0.68
C SER A 10 20.77 8.42 -0.80
N LEU A 11 19.69 7.70 -1.10
CA LEU A 11 19.10 7.61 -2.44
C LEU A 11 18.11 8.75 -2.75
N GLY A 12 18.02 9.76 -1.88
CA GLY A 12 17.11 10.90 -2.04
C GLY A 12 15.66 10.62 -1.59
N MET A 13 15.41 9.50 -0.90
CA MET A 13 14.08 9.17 -0.37
C MET A 13 13.81 9.90 0.94
N ARG A 14 12.60 10.45 1.12
CA ARG A 14 12.12 10.94 2.40
C ARG A 14 11.37 9.81 3.11
N ILE A 15 11.88 9.35 4.23
CA ILE A 15 11.29 8.26 5.02
C ILE A 15 10.47 8.85 6.17
N ILE A 16 9.21 8.46 6.28
CA ILE A 16 8.33 8.79 7.39
C ILE A 16 8.08 7.49 8.16
N GLY A 17 8.74 7.36 9.30
CA GLY A 17 8.59 6.20 10.18
C GLY A 17 7.26 6.23 10.92
N GLN A 18 6.73 5.05 11.22
CA GLN A 18 5.56 4.89 12.09
C GLN A 18 6.06 4.65 13.52
N SER A 19 5.83 5.62 14.40
CA SER A 19 6.02 5.50 15.84
C SER A 19 4.66 5.41 16.54
N HIS A 20 4.60 4.75 17.69
CA HIS A 20 3.36 4.67 18.48
C HIS A 20 2.85 6.08 18.83
N GLY A 21 1.55 6.34 18.61
CA GLY A 21 0.90 7.62 18.90
C GLY A 21 1.14 8.74 17.88
N GLU A 22 1.89 8.50 16.80
CA GLU A 22 2.08 9.51 15.76
C GLU A 22 1.01 9.42 14.67
N LYS A 23 0.47 10.58 14.27
CA LYS A 23 -0.46 10.73 13.15
C LYS A 23 0.31 10.65 11.81
N VAL A 24 0.78 9.44 11.47
CA VAL A 24 1.59 9.18 10.26
C VAL A 24 0.89 9.64 8.99
N PHE A 25 -0.43 9.49 8.94
CA PHE A 25 -1.24 9.93 7.81
C PHE A 25 -1.14 11.44 7.57
N ASP A 26 -1.25 12.25 8.63
CA ASP A 26 -1.16 13.71 8.54
C ASP A 26 0.24 14.16 8.12
N ARG A 27 1.28 13.52 8.65
CA ARG A 27 2.69 13.75 8.25
C ARG A 27 2.93 13.42 6.77
N LEU A 28 2.32 12.35 6.27
CA LEU A 28 2.39 11.98 4.84
C LEU A 28 1.69 13.02 3.98
N LEU A 29 0.49 13.48 4.38
CA LEU A 29 -0.25 14.52 3.67
C LEU A 29 0.55 15.82 3.62
N GLU A 30 1.06 16.29 4.77
CA GLU A 30 1.88 17.49 4.85
C GLU A 30 3.10 17.39 3.94
N ALA A 31 3.87 16.29 4.07
CA ALA A 31 5.05 16.07 3.25
C ALA A 31 4.74 16.05 1.75
N ALA A 32 3.66 15.37 1.35
CA ALA A 32 3.27 15.24 -0.05
C ALA A 32 2.69 16.52 -0.63
N SER A 33 2.13 17.42 0.20
CA SER A 33 1.60 18.73 -0.23
C SER A 33 2.71 19.72 -0.58
N GLN A 34 3.90 19.57 -0.01
CA GLN A 34 5.02 20.51 -0.15
C GLN A 34 5.78 20.43 -1.49
N GLY A 35 5.46 19.46 -2.35
CA GLY A 35 6.18 19.30 -3.62
C GLY A 35 5.63 18.19 -4.53
N HIS A 36 6.45 17.82 -5.51
CA HIS A 36 6.15 16.74 -6.44
C HIS A 36 6.85 15.47 -6.00
N TYR A 37 6.12 14.60 -5.29
CA TYR A 37 6.64 13.35 -4.77
C TYR A 37 5.87 12.15 -5.34
N VAL A 38 6.55 11.02 -5.45
CA VAL A 38 5.94 9.70 -5.53
C VAL A 38 5.84 9.18 -4.10
N VAL A 39 4.62 9.01 -3.60
CA VAL A 39 4.37 8.45 -2.28
C VAL A 39 4.18 6.95 -2.44
N ALA A 40 5.21 6.16 -2.08
CA ALA A 40 5.17 4.71 -2.14
C ALA A 40 4.59 4.14 -0.84
N LEU A 41 3.50 3.38 -0.94
CA LEU A 41 2.81 2.77 0.19
C LEU A 41 2.63 1.27 -0.07
N LEU A 42 3.02 0.44 0.89
CA LEU A 42 2.66 -0.98 0.93
C LEU A 42 1.26 -1.07 1.53
N ALA A 43 0.27 -1.34 0.70
CA ALA A 43 -1.14 -1.21 1.06
C ALA A 43 -1.96 -2.49 0.86
N ASP A 44 -1.30 -3.56 0.42
CA ASP A 44 -1.90 -4.86 0.08
C ASP A 44 -2.35 -5.67 1.30
N ARG A 45 -2.12 -5.17 2.53
CA ARG A 45 -2.61 -5.76 3.78
C ARG A 45 -2.86 -4.69 4.84
N ASP A 46 -4.05 -4.73 5.47
CA ASP A 46 -4.38 -3.94 6.65
C ASP A 46 -5.38 -4.69 7.54
N LEU A 47 -4.91 -5.14 8.70
CA LEU A 47 -5.74 -5.86 9.68
C LEU A 47 -6.29 -4.95 10.79
N SER A 48 -6.12 -3.63 10.67
CA SER A 48 -6.74 -2.67 11.59
C SER A 48 -8.26 -2.59 11.35
N SER A 49 -8.96 -1.96 12.28
CA SER A 49 -10.40 -1.68 12.15
C SER A 49 -10.71 -0.75 10.96
N ALA A 50 -9.72 0.02 10.48
CA ALA A 50 -9.83 0.91 9.32
C ALA A 50 -9.61 0.21 7.97
N GLY A 51 -9.15 -1.04 7.95
CA GLY A 51 -8.90 -1.81 6.73
C GLY A 51 -10.15 -1.98 5.87
N ILE A 52 -10.00 -1.83 4.57
CA ILE A 52 -11.08 -1.96 3.58
C ILE A 52 -11.12 -3.39 3.04
N THR A 53 -12.32 -3.97 3.06
CA THR A 53 -12.56 -5.28 2.45
C THR A 53 -12.61 -5.16 0.93
N ALA A 54 -11.78 -5.94 0.24
CA ALA A 54 -11.70 -6.02 -1.22
C ALA A 54 -11.54 -7.46 -1.69
N GLN A 55 -11.83 -7.73 -2.97
CA GLN A 55 -11.58 -9.02 -3.61
C GLN A 55 -10.18 -9.01 -4.25
N LEU A 56 -9.40 -10.04 -3.99
CA LEU A 56 -8.07 -10.24 -4.55
C LEU A 56 -7.87 -11.74 -4.82
N GLY A 57 -7.59 -12.12 -6.06
CA GLY A 57 -7.41 -13.53 -6.43
C GLY A 57 -8.64 -14.42 -6.20
N GLY A 58 -9.84 -13.84 -6.27
CA GLY A 58 -11.09 -14.56 -6.00
C GLY A 58 -11.40 -14.78 -4.52
N ALA A 59 -10.57 -14.27 -3.60
CA ALA A 59 -10.77 -14.34 -2.16
C ALA A 59 -10.91 -12.95 -1.53
N THR A 60 -11.48 -12.89 -0.34
CA THR A 60 -11.64 -11.65 0.42
C THR A 60 -10.36 -11.33 1.16
N ALA A 61 -9.87 -10.10 0.98
CA ALA A 61 -8.68 -9.56 1.65
C ALA A 61 -8.99 -8.20 2.30
N ARG A 62 -8.18 -7.82 3.28
CA ARG A 62 -8.25 -6.50 3.92
C ARG A 62 -7.03 -5.68 3.56
N VAL A 63 -7.26 -4.51 2.98
CA VAL A 63 -6.23 -3.64 2.42
C VAL A 63 -6.31 -2.23 3.00
N ALA A 64 -5.21 -1.47 2.92
CA ALA A 64 -5.15 -0.14 3.49
C ALA A 64 -5.90 0.89 2.64
N ALA A 65 -6.69 1.73 3.31
CA ALA A 65 -7.39 2.87 2.71
C ALA A 65 -6.47 4.05 2.41
N GLY A 66 -5.29 4.10 3.03
CA GLY A 66 -4.36 5.23 3.01
C GLY A 66 -4.04 5.79 1.62
N PRO A 67 -3.67 4.98 0.62
CA PRO A 67 -3.35 5.46 -0.73
C PRO A 67 -4.51 6.22 -1.39
N ALA A 68 -5.73 5.67 -1.32
CA ALA A 68 -6.92 6.31 -1.88
C ALA A 68 -7.29 7.59 -1.12
N ALA A 69 -7.16 7.58 0.21
CA ALA A 69 -7.44 8.74 1.04
C ALA A 69 -6.45 9.89 0.79
N ILE A 70 -5.14 9.60 0.64
CA ILE A 70 -4.13 10.60 0.29
C ILE A 70 -4.40 11.16 -1.11
N ALA A 71 -4.67 10.31 -2.10
CA ALA A 71 -4.98 10.73 -3.46
C ALA A 71 -6.20 11.67 -3.49
N GLN A 72 -7.26 11.35 -2.76
CA GLN A 72 -8.46 12.18 -2.63
C GLN A 72 -8.14 13.53 -1.98
N ARG A 73 -7.47 13.53 -0.81
CA ARG A 73 -7.16 14.75 -0.05
C ARG A 73 -6.28 15.73 -0.83
N LEU A 74 -5.35 15.20 -1.62
CA LEU A 74 -4.40 16.02 -2.38
C LEU A 74 -4.87 16.30 -3.83
N GLY A 75 -5.97 15.69 -4.28
CA GLY A 75 -6.40 15.77 -5.69
C GLY A 75 -5.34 15.20 -6.65
N ARG A 76 -4.60 14.17 -6.23
CA ARG A 76 -3.49 13.59 -6.99
C ARG A 76 -3.87 12.22 -7.57
N PRO A 77 -3.23 11.81 -8.68
CA PRO A 77 -3.50 10.51 -9.27
C PRO A 77 -3.03 9.37 -8.37
N LEU A 78 -3.79 8.27 -8.34
CA LEU A 78 -3.43 7.01 -7.72
C LEU A 78 -2.95 6.03 -8.78
N TYR A 79 -1.92 5.25 -8.44
CA TYR A 79 -1.41 4.16 -9.28
C TYR A 79 -1.35 2.88 -8.46
N ALA A 80 -1.82 1.78 -9.02
CA ALA A 80 -1.48 0.45 -8.55
C ALA A 80 -0.17 0.03 -9.20
N ALA A 81 0.78 -0.46 -8.42
CA ALA A 81 2.10 -0.83 -8.91
C ALA A 81 2.50 -2.23 -8.44
N SER A 82 3.09 -3.00 -9.34
CA SER A 82 3.67 -4.31 -9.09
C SER A 82 5.14 -4.33 -9.52
N ILE A 83 5.93 -5.12 -8.81
CA ILE A 83 7.35 -5.35 -9.11
C ILE A 83 7.54 -6.84 -9.33
N HIS A 84 8.20 -7.20 -10.42
CA HIS A 84 8.62 -8.57 -10.67
C HIS A 84 10.05 -8.63 -11.21
N TYR A 85 10.66 -9.82 -11.16
CA TYR A 85 11.97 -10.05 -11.71
C TYR A 85 11.87 -10.57 -13.14
N GLU A 86 12.85 -10.18 -13.97
CA GLU A 86 13.01 -10.69 -15.32
C GLU A 86 14.44 -11.23 -15.54
N PRO A 87 14.63 -12.32 -16.27
CA PRO A 87 15.96 -12.75 -16.68
C PRO A 87 16.55 -11.78 -17.70
N LEU A 88 17.76 -11.29 -17.43
CA LEU A 88 18.48 -10.42 -18.36
C LEU A 88 19.29 -11.21 -19.37
N THR A 89 19.30 -10.75 -20.64
CA THR A 89 20.07 -11.35 -21.73
C THR A 89 20.86 -10.30 -22.48
N GLY A 90 21.81 -10.76 -23.30
CA GLY A 90 22.55 -9.93 -24.26
C GLY A 90 23.23 -8.72 -23.62
N GLN A 91 22.98 -7.54 -24.16
CA GLN A 91 23.62 -6.30 -23.71
C GLN A 91 23.14 -5.86 -22.32
N ARG A 92 21.87 -6.12 -21.96
CA ARG A 92 21.33 -5.78 -20.62
C ARG A 92 22.05 -6.57 -19.53
N LEU A 93 22.26 -7.87 -19.73
CA LEU A 93 23.02 -8.73 -18.81
C LEU A 93 24.46 -8.22 -18.63
N ARG A 94 25.16 -7.88 -19.74
CA ARG A 94 26.53 -7.36 -19.67
C ARG A 94 26.65 -6.04 -18.93
N ARG A 95 25.65 -5.16 -19.06
CA ARG A 95 25.64 -3.85 -18.38
C ARG A 95 25.25 -3.94 -16.91
N ALA A 96 24.32 -4.82 -16.56
CA ALA A 96 23.81 -4.93 -15.20
C ALA A 96 24.76 -5.67 -14.25
N GLY A 97 25.62 -6.55 -14.77
CA GLY A 97 26.45 -7.42 -13.92
C GLY A 97 25.65 -8.42 -13.07
N SER A 98 24.35 -8.59 -13.38
CA SER A 98 23.40 -9.47 -12.72
C SER A 98 22.57 -10.20 -13.75
N PRO A 99 22.25 -11.49 -13.56
CA PRO A 99 21.34 -12.21 -14.47
C PRO A 99 19.88 -11.76 -14.33
N TRP A 100 19.54 -10.95 -13.32
CA TRP A 100 18.18 -10.52 -13.04
C TRP A 100 18.03 -9.00 -13.17
N GLY A 101 16.93 -8.59 -13.81
CA GLY A 101 16.44 -7.23 -13.83
C GLY A 101 15.16 -7.10 -12.98
N ILE A 102 14.77 -5.87 -12.75
CA ILE A 102 13.54 -5.53 -12.03
C ILE A 102 12.63 -4.77 -13.00
N VAL A 103 11.38 -5.20 -13.09
CA VAL A 103 10.33 -4.52 -13.84
C VAL A 103 9.33 -3.92 -12.84
N LEU A 104 9.12 -2.62 -12.94
CA LEU A 104 8.06 -1.91 -12.24
C LEU A 104 6.94 -1.62 -13.23
N THR A 105 5.77 -2.20 -13.00
CA THR A 105 4.56 -1.91 -13.76
C THR A 105 3.62 -1.06 -12.93
N ALA A 106 3.20 0.09 -13.43
CA ALA A 106 2.27 0.99 -12.76
C ALA A 106 1.04 1.26 -13.64
N ARG A 107 -0.15 1.09 -13.07
CA ARG A 107 -1.44 1.38 -13.72
C ARG A 107 -2.15 2.51 -13.00
N ARG A 108 -2.53 3.55 -13.73
CA ARG A 108 -3.34 4.64 -13.17
C ARG A 108 -4.73 4.12 -12.85
N VAL A 109 -5.20 4.46 -11.64
CA VAL A 109 -6.54 4.10 -11.16
C VAL A 109 -7.38 5.38 -11.08
N PRO A 110 -8.37 5.55 -11.95
CA PRO A 110 -9.24 6.73 -11.92
C PRO A 110 -10.04 6.80 -10.62
N ALA A 111 -10.15 7.99 -10.05
CA ALA A 111 -11.02 8.21 -8.90
C ALA A 111 -12.49 8.09 -9.32
N PRO A 112 -13.35 7.45 -8.51
CA PRO A 112 -14.80 7.43 -8.75
C PRO A 112 -15.37 8.84 -8.69
N GLN A 113 -15.96 9.33 -9.80
CA GLN A 113 -16.40 10.72 -9.94
C GLN A 113 -17.76 11.01 -9.27
N GLN A 114 -18.58 9.97 -9.03
CA GLN A 114 -19.93 10.10 -8.52
C GLN A 114 -20.04 9.91 -6.99
N LEU A 115 -18.90 9.70 -6.34
CA LEU A 115 -18.82 9.43 -4.90
C LEU A 115 -17.93 10.48 -4.22
N GLU A 116 -18.21 10.75 -2.97
CA GLU A 116 -17.45 11.70 -2.15
C GLU A 116 -17.07 11.09 -0.79
N GLY A 117 -16.16 11.76 -0.09
CA GLY A 117 -15.77 11.40 1.27
C GLY A 117 -15.33 9.95 1.40
N ARG A 118 -15.82 9.28 2.43
CA ARG A 118 -15.45 7.89 2.74
C ARG A 118 -15.89 6.89 1.66
N GLU A 119 -17.03 7.09 1.03
CA GLU A 119 -17.53 6.20 -0.01
C GLU A 119 -16.61 6.21 -1.23
N GLN A 120 -16.12 7.38 -1.63
CA GLN A 120 -15.15 7.51 -2.69
C GLN A 120 -13.83 6.80 -2.34
N VAL A 121 -13.33 6.96 -1.10
CA VAL A 121 -12.11 6.26 -0.65
C VAL A 121 -12.29 4.74 -0.71
N VAL A 122 -13.41 4.21 -0.23
CA VAL A 122 -13.70 2.76 -0.28
C VAL A 122 -13.75 2.25 -1.72
N ALA A 123 -14.49 2.93 -2.59
CA ALA A 123 -14.62 2.55 -3.99
C ALA A 123 -13.28 2.66 -4.74
N HIS A 124 -12.50 3.72 -4.49
CA HIS A 124 -11.18 3.91 -5.09
C HIS A 124 -10.17 2.87 -4.59
N THR A 125 -10.28 2.47 -3.31
CA THR A 125 -9.48 1.37 -2.73
C THR A 125 -9.79 0.06 -3.46
N ARG A 126 -11.04 -0.30 -3.62
CA ARG A 126 -11.43 -1.51 -4.37
C ARG A 126 -10.99 -1.46 -5.84
N ALA A 127 -11.03 -0.28 -6.45
CA ALA A 127 -10.58 -0.09 -7.82
C ALA A 127 -9.05 -0.30 -7.99
N TRP A 128 -8.22 0.17 -7.04
CA TRP A 128 -6.78 -0.08 -7.13
C TRP A 128 -6.44 -1.56 -6.88
N VAL A 129 -7.18 -2.26 -6.00
CA VAL A 129 -6.99 -3.71 -5.82
C VAL A 129 -7.31 -4.46 -7.11
N ALA A 130 -8.45 -4.15 -7.74
CA ALA A 130 -8.83 -4.74 -9.03
C ALA A 130 -7.82 -4.43 -10.16
N ALA A 131 -7.16 -3.27 -10.12
CA ALA A 131 -6.10 -2.93 -11.08
C ALA A 131 -4.77 -3.65 -10.79
N LEU A 132 -4.49 -3.95 -9.52
CA LEU A 132 -3.31 -4.67 -9.06
C LEU A 132 -3.41 -6.18 -9.32
N GLU A 133 -4.59 -6.76 -9.14
CA GLU A 133 -4.83 -8.22 -9.22
C GLU A 133 -4.22 -8.88 -10.46
N PRO A 134 -4.47 -8.42 -11.71
CA PRO A 134 -3.88 -9.06 -12.89
C PRO A 134 -2.37 -8.93 -12.94
N LEU A 135 -1.79 -7.88 -12.34
CA LEU A 135 -0.33 -7.72 -12.27
C LEU A 135 0.30 -8.71 -11.30
N LEU A 136 -0.37 -8.99 -10.18
CA LEU A 136 0.07 -10.02 -9.24
C LEU A 136 -0.14 -11.43 -9.78
N ALA A 137 -1.26 -11.67 -10.47
CA ALA A 137 -1.56 -12.99 -11.02
C ALA A 137 -0.55 -13.41 -12.10
N GLU A 138 -0.01 -12.45 -12.87
CA GLU A 138 0.99 -12.70 -13.91
C GLU A 138 2.35 -13.12 -13.33
N HIS A 139 2.69 -12.64 -12.12
CA HIS A 139 3.98 -12.85 -11.44
C HIS A 139 3.78 -13.13 -9.95
N ALA A 140 2.90 -14.09 -9.63
CA ALA A 140 2.52 -14.38 -8.25
C ALA A 140 3.71 -14.88 -7.40
N GLU A 141 4.69 -15.50 -8.03
CA GLU A 141 5.94 -15.97 -7.40
C GLU A 141 6.80 -14.82 -6.86
N ASP A 142 6.64 -13.61 -7.39
CA ASP A 142 7.38 -12.41 -6.97
C ASP A 142 6.61 -11.57 -5.93
N TRP A 143 5.40 -11.96 -5.58
CA TRP A 143 4.64 -11.31 -4.52
C TRP A 143 5.06 -11.84 -3.15
N HIS A 144 5.97 -11.13 -2.50
CA HIS A 144 6.58 -11.52 -1.23
C HIS A 144 5.64 -11.31 -0.02
N MET A 145 4.41 -11.77 -0.10
CA MET A 145 3.44 -11.77 1.01
C MET A 145 3.62 -13.01 1.88
N LEU A 146 4.47 -12.90 2.92
CA LEU A 146 4.80 -14.00 3.84
C LEU A 146 3.84 -14.07 5.05
N GLN A 147 2.78 -13.31 5.06
CA GLN A 147 1.79 -13.26 6.14
C GLN A 147 0.39 -13.54 5.59
N PRO A 148 -0.51 -14.10 6.41
CA PRO A 148 -1.90 -14.26 6.01
C PRO A 148 -2.52 -12.92 5.59
N VAL A 149 -3.10 -12.87 4.40
CA VAL A 149 -3.74 -11.69 3.80
C VAL A 149 -5.23 -11.91 3.57
N PHE A 150 -5.64 -13.14 3.26
CA PHE A 150 -7.03 -13.48 3.01
C PHE A 150 -7.79 -13.74 4.30
N ASP A 151 -9.03 -13.29 4.37
CA ASP A 151 -9.88 -13.43 5.56
C ASP A 151 -10.01 -14.88 6.02
N ALA A 152 -10.02 -15.84 5.08
CA ALA A 152 -10.09 -17.27 5.38
C ALA A 152 -8.86 -17.82 6.14
N ASP A 153 -7.71 -17.16 5.99
CA ASP A 153 -6.44 -17.57 6.60
C ASP A 153 -6.15 -16.84 7.92
N LEU A 154 -7.02 -15.91 8.32
CA LEU A 154 -6.84 -15.10 9.52
C LEU A 154 -7.42 -15.79 10.76
N ASP A 155 -6.70 -15.67 11.88
CA ASP A 155 -7.23 -15.95 13.20
C ASP A 155 -8.30 -14.89 13.57
N GLN A 156 -9.55 -15.28 13.46
CA GLN A 156 -10.70 -14.40 13.66
C GLN A 156 -10.79 -13.87 15.09
N GLU A 157 -10.41 -14.66 16.09
CA GLU A 157 -10.40 -14.20 17.49
C GLU A 157 -9.31 -13.14 17.73
N ARG A 158 -8.13 -13.35 17.14
CA ARG A 158 -7.04 -12.37 17.22
C ARG A 158 -7.41 -11.09 16.51
N LEU A 159 -8.06 -11.17 15.35
CA LEU A 159 -8.54 -10.02 14.59
C LEU A 159 -9.57 -9.22 15.40
N ALA A 160 -10.55 -9.89 16.00
CA ALA A 160 -11.57 -9.25 16.83
C ALA A 160 -10.95 -8.54 18.06
N ARG A 161 -9.95 -9.17 18.71
CA ARG A 161 -9.21 -8.51 19.82
C ARG A 161 -8.43 -7.28 19.37
N SER A 162 -7.85 -7.31 18.16
CA SER A 162 -7.17 -6.13 17.59
C SER A 162 -8.13 -4.99 17.36
N HIS A 163 -9.28 -5.26 16.73
CA HIS A 163 -10.31 -4.25 16.46
C HIS A 163 -10.88 -3.63 17.73
N ALA A 164 -11.08 -4.43 18.79
CA ALA A 164 -11.55 -3.92 20.08
C ALA A 164 -10.54 -2.95 20.72
N ARG A 165 -9.25 -3.22 20.60
CA ARG A 165 -8.19 -2.31 21.10
C ARG A 165 -8.13 -1.00 20.30
N ASP A 166 -8.24 -1.07 18.97
CA ASP A 166 -8.26 0.12 18.11
C ASP A 166 -9.42 1.05 18.48
N GLN A 167 -10.61 0.49 18.78
CA GLN A 167 -11.79 1.25 19.19
C GLN A 167 -11.62 1.89 20.57
N GLN A 168 -11.00 1.21 21.53
CA GLN A 168 -10.72 1.76 22.85
C GLN A 168 -9.72 2.91 22.80
N GLY A 169 -8.63 2.77 22.02
CA GLY A 169 -7.65 3.83 21.85
C GLY A 169 -8.23 5.09 21.19
N ALA A 170 -9.14 4.93 20.23
CA ALA A 170 -9.81 6.06 19.59
C ALA A 170 -10.72 6.84 20.54
N HIS A 171 -11.34 6.19 21.53
CA HIS A 171 -12.18 6.85 22.55
C HIS A 171 -11.36 7.60 23.62
N GLU A 172 -10.14 7.16 23.89
CA GLU A 172 -9.24 7.84 24.86
C GLU A 172 -8.58 9.09 24.26
N GLU A 173 -8.45 9.18 22.93
CA GLU A 173 -7.91 10.37 22.26
C GLU A 173 -8.96 11.50 22.07
N ASP A 174 -10.26 11.18 22.12
CA ASP A 174 -11.36 12.15 21.97
C ASP A 174 -11.91 12.66 23.32
N ALA A 175 -11.36 12.23 24.46
CA ALA A 175 -11.76 12.61 25.81
C ALA A 175 -10.74 13.56 26.47
#